data_9d9550407b7421a813bcfbabad46b8ce
#
_entry.id   9d9550407b7421a813bcfbabad46b8ce
#
_cell.length_a   1.000
_cell.length_b   1.000
_cell.length_c   1.000
_cell.angle_alpha   90.00
_cell.angle_beta   90.00
_cell.angle_gamma   90.00
#
_symmetry.space_group_name_H-M   'P 1'
#
loop_
_entity.id
_entity.type
_entity.pdbx_description
1 polymer ?
#
loop_
_entity_poly.entity_id
_entity_poly.type
_entity_poly.pdbx_seq_one_letter_code
_entity_poly.pdbx_strand_id
1 'polypeptide(L)'
;MKSIHVVNKIKTRWFQPHVEKAMRVMPVTVLTGPRQTGKTTLAKAVEPTDAYYTLDDLGILNQALQDPASLTLEQPVIIDEVQRAPRLVLAVKHAVDQHRRAGAFLLTGSTNLLVIKSIADSLAGRAIYLQLPPFCPTEWLGREGNLHPLDRLFDADFELREWPVGQGNWPLWLLRGGFPPALEIPNESDRNLWMGAYVQTYLERDLRQLSEVSSLPDFQRLMVMAAQRTGRLLNQAELARDASLSQPTTHRYLNLLEAGCIMTRLRPFTSNPTTALIKTPRLYWRDCGLASWLAGIRSSDAATARMDAGFWLEQTLFQTLQTWQALDPQSRCLHFWRDRSGREVDFILEKEGRFVALEIKTSKQVNPSDASGIKALRETMKNKKALVRGAVLYGGNEPRHLSHDDLALPWGWMAPEDSEGG
;
A
#
# COMPACT_ATOMS: atom_id res chain seq x y z
N MET A 1 -29.61 -23.42 14.32
CA MET A 1 -28.46 -23.07 13.51
C MET A 1 -28.98 -22.57 12.17
N LYS A 2 -29.10 -21.24 11.98
CA LYS A 2 -29.45 -20.66 10.68
C LYS A 2 -28.16 -20.44 9.91
N SER A 3 -27.98 -21.15 8.83
CA SER A 3 -26.89 -20.93 7.86
C SER A 3 -27.04 -19.52 7.29
N ILE A 4 -26.16 -18.61 7.70
CA ILE A 4 -26.07 -17.28 7.10
C ILE A 4 -25.23 -17.47 5.83
N HIS A 5 -25.88 -17.82 4.72
CA HIS A 5 -25.32 -17.60 3.40
C HIS A 5 -25.46 -16.10 3.08
N VAL A 6 -24.56 -15.30 3.62
CA VAL A 6 -24.31 -13.97 3.07
C VAL A 6 -23.61 -14.20 1.74
N VAL A 7 -24.33 -14.02 0.64
CA VAL A 7 -23.72 -13.89 -0.68
C VAL A 7 -22.92 -12.59 -0.63
N ASN A 8 -21.65 -12.69 -0.22
CA ASN A 8 -20.74 -11.55 -0.19
C ASN A 8 -20.59 -11.04 -1.63
N LYS A 9 -21.21 -9.89 -1.91
CA LYS A 9 -21.04 -9.19 -3.19
C LYS A 9 -19.56 -8.81 -3.30
N ILE A 10 -18.84 -9.39 -4.27
CA ILE A 10 -17.44 -9.10 -4.51
C ILE A 10 -17.28 -7.58 -4.71
N LYS A 11 -16.47 -6.96 -3.87
CA LYS A 11 -16.18 -5.53 -3.97
C LYS A 11 -15.27 -5.27 -5.17
N THR A 12 -15.68 -4.34 -6.02
CA THR A 12 -14.89 -3.93 -7.19
C THR A 12 -13.62 -3.20 -6.74
N ARG A 13 -12.49 -3.57 -7.34
CA ARG A 13 -11.20 -2.92 -7.10
C ARG A 13 -10.96 -1.81 -8.11
N TRP A 14 -10.55 -0.64 -7.64
CA TRP A 14 -10.06 0.43 -8.52
C TRP A 14 -8.85 0.00 -9.35
N PHE A 15 -8.15 -1.01 -8.87
CA PHE A 15 -6.96 -1.58 -9.50
C PHE A 15 -7.28 -2.47 -10.71
N GLN A 16 -8.52 -2.93 -10.87
CA GLN A 16 -8.93 -3.85 -11.93
C GLN A 16 -8.59 -3.34 -13.36
N PRO A 17 -8.93 -2.09 -13.76
CA PRO A 17 -8.60 -1.60 -15.10
C PRO A 17 -7.10 -1.57 -15.41
N HIS A 18 -6.25 -1.46 -14.37
CA HIS A 18 -4.80 -1.46 -14.52
C HIS A 18 -4.25 -2.87 -14.80
N VAL A 19 -4.82 -3.90 -14.16
CA VAL A 19 -4.49 -5.29 -14.46
C VAL A 19 -4.93 -5.65 -15.88
N GLU A 20 -6.14 -5.28 -16.27
CA GLU A 20 -6.66 -5.47 -17.64
C GLU A 20 -5.79 -4.76 -18.68
N LYS A 21 -5.35 -3.52 -18.41
CA LYS A 21 -4.42 -2.78 -19.28
C LYS A 21 -3.09 -3.50 -19.40
N ALA A 22 -2.53 -3.98 -18.30
CA ALA A 22 -1.27 -4.72 -18.30
C ALA A 22 -1.35 -6.00 -19.13
N MET A 23 -2.44 -6.75 -19.00
CA MET A 23 -2.69 -7.97 -19.77
C MET A 23 -2.88 -7.69 -21.28
N ARG A 24 -3.44 -6.54 -21.66
CA ARG A 24 -3.53 -6.16 -23.08
C ARG A 24 -2.18 -5.81 -23.70
N VAL A 25 -1.17 -5.44 -22.90
CA VAL A 25 0.12 -4.94 -23.41
C VAL A 25 1.22 -5.99 -23.35
N MET A 26 1.24 -6.83 -22.29
CA MET A 26 2.34 -7.76 -22.04
C MET A 26 1.89 -9.20 -21.99
N PRO A 27 2.77 -10.14 -22.38
CA PRO A 27 2.48 -11.57 -22.29
C PRO A 27 2.22 -12.05 -20.86
N VAL A 28 2.94 -11.49 -19.89
CA VAL A 28 2.85 -11.88 -18.47
C VAL A 28 2.47 -10.67 -17.63
N THR A 29 1.44 -10.80 -16.82
CA THR A 29 1.13 -9.86 -15.76
C THR A 29 1.38 -10.55 -14.43
N VAL A 30 2.17 -9.92 -13.57
CA VAL A 30 2.51 -10.42 -12.24
C VAL A 30 1.84 -9.54 -11.20
N LEU A 31 0.85 -10.09 -10.47
CA LEU A 31 0.10 -9.41 -9.44
C LEU A 31 0.60 -9.84 -8.05
N THR A 32 1.33 -8.95 -7.37
CA THR A 32 1.87 -9.16 -6.03
C THR A 32 1.13 -8.34 -4.98
N GLY A 33 1.46 -8.52 -3.73
CA GLY A 33 0.90 -7.74 -2.60
C GLY A 33 0.72 -8.59 -1.35
N PRO A 34 0.41 -7.98 -0.20
CA PRO A 34 0.23 -8.71 1.05
C PRO A 34 -0.79 -9.85 0.93
N ARG A 35 -0.70 -10.85 1.79
CA ARG A 35 -1.79 -11.85 1.90
C ARG A 35 -3.10 -11.17 2.24
N GLN A 36 -4.22 -11.82 1.87
CA GLN A 36 -5.58 -11.37 2.20
C GLN A 36 -5.98 -10.01 1.58
N THR A 37 -5.29 -9.53 0.52
CA THR A 37 -5.68 -8.30 -0.21
C THR A 37 -6.65 -8.55 -1.37
N GLY A 38 -7.01 -9.82 -1.64
CA GLY A 38 -7.94 -10.16 -2.71
C GLY A 38 -7.30 -10.37 -4.09
N LYS A 39 -5.99 -10.68 -4.17
CA LYS A 39 -5.28 -10.94 -5.45
C LYS A 39 -5.95 -12.02 -6.31
N THR A 40 -6.23 -13.17 -5.71
CA THR A 40 -6.89 -14.31 -6.37
C THR A 40 -8.29 -13.93 -6.88
N THR A 41 -9.06 -13.20 -6.05
CA THR A 41 -10.38 -12.71 -6.41
C THR A 41 -10.32 -11.75 -7.60
N LEU A 42 -9.37 -10.80 -7.56
CA LEU A 42 -9.16 -9.86 -8.66
C LEU A 42 -8.69 -10.57 -9.93
N ALA A 43 -7.76 -11.50 -9.83
CA ALA A 43 -7.26 -12.26 -10.98
C ALA A 43 -8.38 -13.01 -11.69
N LYS A 44 -9.25 -13.69 -10.94
CA LYS A 44 -10.45 -14.39 -11.50
C LYS A 44 -11.49 -13.43 -12.07
N ALA A 45 -11.62 -12.22 -11.53
CA ALA A 45 -12.56 -11.22 -12.04
C ALA A 45 -12.08 -10.58 -13.35
N VAL A 46 -10.76 -10.41 -13.52
CA VAL A 46 -10.15 -9.81 -14.71
C VAL A 46 -10.08 -10.81 -15.87
N GLU A 47 -9.74 -12.06 -15.59
CA GLU A 47 -9.58 -13.11 -16.58
C GLU A 47 -10.39 -14.35 -16.16
N PRO A 48 -11.66 -14.44 -16.57
CA PRO A 48 -12.49 -15.62 -16.31
C PRO A 48 -12.07 -16.77 -17.25
N THR A 49 -11.08 -17.53 -16.85
CA THR A 49 -10.60 -18.72 -17.57
C THR A 49 -10.78 -19.98 -16.74
N ASP A 50 -11.01 -21.12 -17.40
CA ASP A 50 -11.04 -22.43 -16.75
C ASP A 50 -9.62 -22.91 -16.41
N ALA A 51 -8.58 -22.37 -17.08
CA ALA A 51 -7.17 -22.63 -16.79
C ALA A 51 -6.70 -21.81 -15.60
N TYR A 52 -7.15 -22.20 -14.40
CA TYR A 52 -6.75 -21.65 -13.11
C TYR A 52 -6.07 -22.71 -12.27
N TYR A 53 -4.80 -22.46 -11.94
CA TYR A 53 -3.96 -23.35 -11.13
C TYR A 53 -3.50 -22.63 -9.87
N THR A 54 -3.84 -23.17 -8.69
CA THR A 54 -3.28 -22.67 -7.42
C THR A 54 -2.22 -23.63 -6.91
N LEU A 55 -1.05 -23.09 -6.62
CA LEU A 55 0.03 -23.88 -6.04
C LEU A 55 -0.16 -24.14 -4.53
N ASP A 56 -1.28 -23.69 -3.94
CA ASP A 56 -1.71 -24.14 -2.62
C ASP A 56 -2.32 -25.55 -2.66
N ASP A 57 -2.82 -26.01 -3.80
CA ASP A 57 -3.16 -27.42 -4.04
C ASP A 57 -1.89 -28.26 -4.19
N LEU A 58 -1.78 -29.33 -3.41
CA LEU A 58 -0.60 -30.18 -3.38
C LEU A 58 -0.40 -30.98 -4.69
N GLY A 59 -1.49 -31.36 -5.35
CA GLY A 59 -1.43 -32.06 -6.64
C GLY A 59 -0.88 -31.16 -7.73
N ILE A 60 -1.42 -29.94 -7.84
CA ILE A 60 -0.94 -28.92 -8.78
C ILE A 60 0.50 -28.50 -8.45
N LEU A 61 0.84 -28.33 -7.18
CA LEU A 61 2.22 -28.02 -6.78
C LEU A 61 3.19 -29.13 -7.22
N ASN A 62 2.85 -30.39 -6.99
CA ASN A 62 3.68 -31.52 -7.42
C ASN A 62 3.82 -31.55 -8.94
N GLN A 63 2.76 -31.32 -9.68
CA GLN A 63 2.78 -31.19 -11.14
C GLN A 63 3.72 -30.05 -11.57
N ALA A 64 3.60 -28.87 -10.96
CA ALA A 64 4.47 -27.73 -11.24
C ALA A 64 5.97 -28.00 -10.95
N LEU A 65 6.26 -28.85 -9.97
CA LEU A 65 7.65 -29.22 -9.61
C LEU A 65 8.23 -30.28 -10.55
N GLN A 66 7.41 -31.23 -11.02
CA GLN A 66 7.85 -32.36 -11.88
C GLN A 66 7.80 -32.03 -13.37
N ASP A 67 6.68 -31.44 -13.82
CA ASP A 67 6.44 -31.03 -15.22
C ASP A 67 5.83 -29.64 -15.28
N PRO A 68 6.62 -28.57 -15.06
CA PRO A 68 6.12 -27.20 -15.09
C PRO A 68 5.58 -26.78 -16.46
N ALA A 69 5.99 -27.44 -17.57
CA ALA A 69 5.53 -27.10 -18.90
C ALA A 69 4.05 -27.43 -19.11
N SER A 70 3.56 -28.50 -18.45
CA SER A 70 2.13 -28.89 -18.55
C SER A 70 1.16 -27.82 -18.10
N LEU A 71 1.55 -26.94 -17.16
CA LEU A 71 0.73 -25.82 -16.68
C LEU A 71 0.77 -24.57 -17.59
N THR A 72 1.48 -24.62 -18.71
CA THR A 72 1.63 -23.51 -19.66
C THR A 72 0.99 -23.77 -21.02
N LEU A 73 0.36 -24.95 -21.20
CA LEU A 73 -0.20 -25.39 -22.48
C LEU A 73 -1.47 -24.64 -22.87
N GLU A 74 -2.34 -24.41 -21.89
CA GLU A 74 -3.58 -23.64 -22.06
C GLU A 74 -3.33 -22.15 -21.79
N GLN A 75 -3.84 -21.28 -22.67
CA GLN A 75 -3.70 -19.83 -22.53
C GLN A 75 -4.98 -19.12 -22.99
N PRO A 76 -5.47 -18.12 -22.27
CA PRO A 76 -4.89 -17.48 -21.06
C PRO A 76 -4.94 -18.40 -19.82
N VAL A 77 -3.94 -18.29 -18.95
CA VAL A 77 -3.86 -19.07 -17.71
C VAL A 77 -3.55 -18.18 -16.50
N ILE A 78 -4.21 -18.47 -15.38
CA ILE A 78 -3.93 -17.89 -14.08
C ILE A 78 -3.15 -18.91 -13.24
N ILE A 79 -1.98 -18.51 -12.73
CA ILE A 79 -1.18 -19.32 -11.81
C ILE A 79 -1.03 -18.56 -10.50
N ASP A 80 -1.66 -19.10 -9.45
CA ASP A 80 -1.72 -18.47 -8.13
C ASP A 80 -0.63 -19.03 -7.20
N GLU A 81 -0.05 -18.16 -6.33
CA GLU A 81 1.04 -18.46 -5.39
C GLU A 81 2.32 -18.99 -6.06
N VAL A 82 2.69 -18.36 -7.20
CA VAL A 82 3.81 -18.81 -8.07
C VAL A 82 5.17 -18.90 -7.36
N GLN A 83 5.37 -18.21 -6.23
CA GLN A 83 6.60 -18.28 -5.44
C GLN A 83 6.85 -19.69 -4.85
N ARG A 84 5.84 -20.56 -4.79
CA ARG A 84 5.99 -21.94 -4.29
C ARG A 84 6.70 -22.87 -5.28
N ALA A 85 6.70 -22.53 -6.58
CA ALA A 85 7.42 -23.25 -7.62
C ALA A 85 8.21 -22.29 -8.53
N PRO A 86 9.32 -21.69 -8.08
CA PRO A 86 10.05 -20.68 -8.85
C PRO A 86 10.53 -21.19 -10.24
N ARG A 87 10.76 -22.48 -10.40
CA ARG A 87 11.15 -23.09 -11.69
C ARG A 87 10.04 -23.03 -12.75
N LEU A 88 8.76 -22.95 -12.33
CA LEU A 88 7.64 -22.78 -13.24
C LEU A 88 7.76 -21.49 -14.08
N VAL A 89 8.40 -20.45 -13.52
CA VAL A 89 8.64 -19.19 -14.23
C VAL A 89 9.55 -19.37 -15.46
N LEU A 90 10.44 -20.38 -15.44
CA LEU A 90 11.25 -20.72 -16.62
C LEU A 90 10.40 -21.36 -17.73
N ALA A 91 9.41 -22.18 -17.35
CA ALA A 91 8.46 -22.74 -18.32
C ALA A 91 7.58 -21.65 -18.92
N VAL A 92 7.07 -20.71 -18.10
CA VAL A 92 6.33 -19.54 -18.57
C VAL A 92 7.19 -18.72 -19.55
N LYS A 93 8.46 -18.44 -19.18
CA LYS A 93 9.39 -17.76 -20.10
C LYS A 93 9.50 -18.48 -21.44
N HIS A 94 9.72 -19.80 -21.41
CA HIS A 94 9.86 -20.60 -22.61
C HIS A 94 8.60 -20.56 -23.48
N ALA A 95 7.41 -20.71 -22.88
CA ALA A 95 6.14 -20.60 -23.59
C ALA A 95 5.95 -19.22 -24.25
N VAL A 96 6.31 -18.14 -23.56
CA VAL A 96 6.25 -16.76 -24.10
C VAL A 96 7.27 -16.59 -25.26
N ASP A 97 8.46 -17.16 -25.16
CA ASP A 97 9.49 -17.05 -26.19
C ASP A 97 9.08 -17.84 -27.47
N GLN A 98 8.32 -18.93 -27.32
CA GLN A 98 7.77 -19.68 -28.45
C GLN A 98 6.57 -18.97 -29.11
N HIS A 99 5.63 -18.46 -28.29
CA HIS A 99 4.38 -17.83 -28.74
C HIS A 99 4.11 -16.57 -27.93
N ARG A 100 4.64 -15.44 -28.36
CA ARG A 100 4.46 -14.14 -27.68
C ARG A 100 3.06 -13.59 -27.93
N ARG A 101 2.16 -13.82 -26.97
CA ARG A 101 0.79 -13.34 -26.96
C ARG A 101 0.54 -12.48 -25.71
N ALA A 102 -0.02 -11.27 -25.88
CA ALA A 102 -0.44 -10.44 -24.75
C ALA A 102 -1.54 -11.17 -23.93
N GLY A 103 -1.49 -11.02 -22.63
CA GLY A 103 -2.44 -11.63 -21.70
C GLY A 103 -2.35 -13.15 -21.55
N ALA A 104 -1.27 -13.77 -22.03
CA ALA A 104 -1.11 -15.23 -21.96
C ALA A 104 -1.05 -15.76 -20.52
N PHE A 105 -0.42 -15.01 -19.60
CA PHE A 105 -0.20 -15.44 -18.21
C PHE A 105 -0.55 -14.33 -17.22
N LEU A 106 -1.38 -14.66 -16.23
CA LEU A 106 -1.59 -13.86 -15.03
C LEU A 106 -1.05 -14.64 -13.82
N LEU A 107 0.07 -14.19 -13.29
CA LEU A 107 0.74 -14.81 -12.15
C LEU A 107 0.40 -14.03 -10.88
N THR A 108 0.08 -14.73 -9.79
CA THR A 108 -0.10 -14.06 -8.50
C THR A 108 0.88 -14.59 -7.45
N GLY A 109 1.15 -13.74 -6.44
CA GLY A 109 2.01 -14.13 -5.33
C GLY A 109 1.89 -13.19 -4.13
N SER A 110 2.09 -13.74 -2.93
CA SER A 110 1.97 -13.01 -1.67
C SER A 110 3.20 -12.20 -1.28
N THR A 111 4.29 -12.31 -2.04
CA THR A 111 5.54 -11.58 -1.83
C THR A 111 5.90 -10.76 -3.05
N ASN A 112 6.79 -9.79 -2.87
CA ASN A 112 7.37 -9.09 -4.02
C ASN A 112 8.27 -10.05 -4.81
N LEU A 113 7.75 -10.63 -5.87
CA LEU A 113 8.45 -11.63 -6.69
C LEU A 113 9.73 -11.08 -7.35
N LEU A 114 9.89 -9.75 -7.46
CA LEU A 114 11.13 -9.13 -7.92
C LEU A 114 12.30 -9.36 -6.97
N VAL A 115 12.04 -9.64 -5.69
CA VAL A 115 13.09 -9.99 -4.71
C VAL A 115 13.64 -11.40 -4.95
N ILE A 116 12.84 -12.26 -5.56
CA ILE A 116 13.29 -13.59 -6.00
C ILE A 116 14.04 -13.40 -7.33
N LYS A 117 15.36 -13.25 -7.25
CA LYS A 117 16.24 -12.94 -8.38
C LYS A 117 15.99 -13.80 -9.62
N SER A 118 15.79 -15.11 -9.43
CA SER A 118 15.52 -16.03 -10.54
C SER A 118 14.23 -15.72 -11.30
N ILE A 119 13.21 -15.18 -10.64
CA ILE A 119 11.94 -14.77 -11.26
C ILE A 119 12.12 -13.46 -12.01
N ALA A 120 12.75 -12.48 -11.38
CA ALA A 120 12.98 -11.17 -11.99
C ALA A 120 13.81 -11.27 -13.28
N ASP A 121 14.92 -12.02 -13.24
CA ASP A 121 15.80 -12.22 -14.38
C ASP A 121 15.11 -12.99 -15.53
N SER A 122 14.28 -13.98 -15.20
CA SER A 122 13.61 -14.82 -16.20
C SER A 122 12.55 -14.09 -17.02
N LEU A 123 11.80 -13.15 -16.40
CA LEU A 123 10.69 -12.44 -17.02
C LEU A 123 11.06 -11.03 -17.51
N ALA A 124 12.33 -10.64 -17.49
CA ALA A 124 12.78 -9.35 -17.98
C ALA A 124 12.32 -9.10 -19.45
N GLY A 125 11.65 -7.98 -19.70
CA GLY A 125 11.07 -7.62 -21.00
C GLY A 125 9.83 -8.42 -21.43
N ARG A 126 9.32 -9.31 -20.57
CA ARG A 126 8.13 -10.16 -20.81
C ARG A 126 6.98 -9.90 -19.86
N ALA A 127 7.24 -9.29 -18.72
CA ALA A 127 6.27 -9.10 -17.66
C ALA A 127 6.10 -7.65 -17.24
N ILE A 128 4.86 -7.29 -16.84
CA ILE A 128 4.55 -6.13 -16.01
C ILE A 128 4.29 -6.62 -14.58
N TYR A 129 4.90 -5.94 -13.61
CA TYR A 129 4.72 -6.21 -12.19
C TYR A 129 3.80 -5.16 -11.58
N LEU A 130 2.71 -5.63 -10.99
CA LEU A 130 1.71 -4.80 -10.33
C LEU A 130 1.62 -5.20 -8.86
N GLN A 131 1.52 -4.22 -7.97
CA GLN A 131 1.43 -4.47 -6.54
C GLN A 131 0.09 -4.00 -6.00
N LEU A 132 -0.79 -4.96 -5.67
CA LEU A 132 -2.12 -4.69 -5.12
C LEU A 132 -2.03 -4.26 -3.66
N PRO A 133 -2.38 -3.00 -3.33
CA PRO A 133 -2.46 -2.57 -1.94
C PRO A 133 -3.70 -3.16 -1.25
N PRO A 134 -3.77 -3.14 0.10
CA PRO A 134 -5.03 -3.27 0.82
C PRO A 134 -6.06 -2.24 0.33
N PHE A 135 -7.34 -2.45 0.60
CA PHE A 135 -8.36 -1.44 0.28
C PHE A 135 -8.10 -0.13 1.01
N CYS A 136 -8.29 0.99 0.34
CA CYS A 136 -8.48 2.25 1.05
C CYS A 136 -9.96 2.43 1.41
N PRO A 137 -10.29 3.29 2.40
CA PRO A 137 -11.66 3.45 2.88
C PRO A 137 -12.69 3.76 1.79
N THR A 138 -12.36 4.71 0.92
CA THR A 138 -13.23 5.15 -0.18
C THR A 138 -13.47 4.06 -1.23
N GLU A 139 -12.45 3.26 -1.53
CA GLU A 139 -12.57 2.10 -2.43
C GLU A 139 -13.50 1.04 -1.83
N TRP A 140 -13.33 0.73 -0.52
CA TRP A 140 -14.16 -0.25 0.18
C TRP A 140 -15.64 0.14 0.20
N LEU A 141 -15.94 1.42 0.39
CA LEU A 141 -17.32 1.93 0.38
C LEU A 141 -17.92 2.06 -1.03
N GLY A 142 -17.18 1.64 -2.06
CA GLY A 142 -17.67 1.69 -3.45
C GLY A 142 -17.96 3.11 -3.94
N ARG A 143 -17.28 4.11 -3.37
CA ARG A 143 -17.41 5.49 -3.84
C ARG A 143 -16.75 5.60 -5.20
N GLU A 144 -17.57 5.56 -6.23
CA GLU A 144 -17.12 5.64 -7.62
C GLU A 144 -16.67 7.06 -7.97
N GLY A 145 -15.57 7.15 -8.66
CA GLY A 145 -15.11 8.33 -9.38
C GLY A 145 -14.07 7.92 -10.40
N ASN A 146 -14.31 8.17 -11.68
CA ASN A 146 -13.36 7.91 -12.77
C ASN A 146 -12.04 8.68 -12.61
N LEU A 147 -12.01 9.71 -11.74
CA LEU A 147 -10.83 10.48 -11.39
C LEU A 147 -10.66 10.47 -9.88
N HIS A 148 -9.54 9.94 -9.41
CA HIS A 148 -9.20 10.01 -8.00
C HIS A 148 -9.08 11.50 -7.59
N PRO A 149 -9.73 11.98 -6.51
CA PRO A 149 -9.73 13.41 -6.15
C PRO A 149 -8.33 14.03 -6.05
N LEU A 150 -7.33 13.23 -5.65
CA LEU A 150 -5.94 13.67 -5.59
C LEU A 150 -5.36 14.05 -6.97
N ASP A 151 -5.87 13.47 -8.07
CA ASP A 151 -5.43 13.85 -9.41
C ASP A 151 -5.91 15.24 -9.79
N ARG A 152 -7.11 15.64 -9.33
CA ARG A 152 -7.65 16.99 -9.58
C ARG A 152 -6.79 18.10 -9.00
N LEU A 153 -6.00 17.81 -7.96
CA LEU A 153 -5.06 18.78 -7.40
C LEU A 153 -3.94 19.18 -8.39
N PHE A 154 -3.70 18.42 -9.43
CA PHE A 154 -2.73 18.72 -10.48
C PHE A 154 -3.30 19.56 -11.61
N ASP A 155 -4.63 19.69 -11.71
CA ASP A 155 -5.28 20.38 -12.80
C ASP A 155 -5.32 21.89 -12.55
N ALA A 156 -5.05 22.67 -13.62
CA ALA A 156 -5.02 24.13 -13.51
C ALA A 156 -6.41 24.72 -13.25
N ASP A 157 -7.45 24.06 -13.74
CA ASP A 157 -8.86 24.43 -13.61
C ASP A 157 -9.56 23.88 -12.37
N PHE A 158 -8.81 23.28 -11.44
CA PHE A 158 -9.36 22.76 -10.19
C PHE A 158 -10.10 23.83 -9.40
N GLU A 159 -11.34 23.56 -9.06
CA GLU A 159 -12.17 24.41 -8.19
C GLU A 159 -12.42 23.75 -6.83
N LEU A 160 -12.44 24.53 -5.77
CA LEU A 160 -12.65 24.04 -4.39
C LEU A 160 -13.92 23.19 -4.23
N ARG A 161 -15.00 23.52 -4.96
CA ARG A 161 -16.27 22.77 -4.93
C ARG A 161 -16.15 21.34 -5.45
N GLU A 162 -15.08 21.00 -6.16
CA GLU A 162 -14.82 19.66 -6.66
C GLU A 162 -14.20 18.76 -5.60
N TRP A 163 -13.68 19.34 -4.51
CA TRP A 163 -13.11 18.56 -3.44
C TRP A 163 -14.20 17.85 -2.65
N PRO A 164 -14.11 16.54 -2.46
CA PRO A 164 -15.12 15.79 -1.73
C PRO A 164 -15.17 16.24 -0.27
N VAL A 165 -16.37 16.53 0.20
CA VAL A 165 -16.61 16.88 1.60
C VAL A 165 -17.36 15.75 2.31
N GLY A 166 -17.19 15.65 3.61
CA GLY A 166 -17.83 14.66 4.43
C GLY A 166 -17.17 14.55 5.79
N GLN A 167 -17.93 14.11 6.76
CA GLN A 167 -17.37 13.81 8.08
C GLN A 167 -16.43 12.61 7.96
N GLY A 168 -15.32 12.68 8.69
CA GLY A 168 -14.32 11.65 8.69
C GLY A 168 -14.20 10.98 10.05
N ASN A 169 -13.98 9.68 10.03
CA ASN A 169 -13.73 8.86 11.23
C ASN A 169 -12.41 8.07 11.04
N TRP A 170 -11.29 8.79 11.09
CA TRP A 170 -9.98 8.15 10.91
C TRP A 170 -9.65 7.09 11.95
N PRO A 171 -10.07 7.20 13.27
CA PRO A 171 -9.81 6.14 14.23
C PRO A 171 -10.52 4.82 13.88
N LEU A 172 -11.72 4.89 13.32
CA LEU A 172 -12.45 3.72 12.83
C LEU A 172 -11.65 2.99 11.75
N TRP A 173 -11.19 3.75 10.74
CA TRP A 173 -10.42 3.17 9.63
C TRP A 173 -9.02 2.73 10.05
N LEU A 174 -8.41 3.43 11.01
CA LEU A 174 -7.16 3.00 11.62
C LEU A 174 -7.29 1.58 12.21
N LEU A 175 -8.39 1.29 12.89
CA LEU A 175 -8.62 -0.02 13.53
C LEU A 175 -9.08 -1.09 12.54
N ARG A 176 -9.82 -0.70 11.51
CA ARG A 176 -10.32 -1.64 10.49
C ARG A 176 -9.24 -2.09 9.53
N GLY A 177 -8.34 -1.20 9.15
CA GLY A 177 -7.37 -1.45 8.08
C GLY A 177 -8.02 -1.54 6.71
N GLY A 178 -7.41 -2.30 5.80
CA GLY A 178 -7.87 -2.49 4.43
C GLY A 178 -7.83 -3.94 3.94
N PHE A 179 -7.60 -4.90 4.83
CA PHE A 179 -7.73 -6.32 4.47
C PHE A 179 -9.21 -6.71 4.37
N PRO A 180 -9.70 -7.20 3.21
CA PRO A 180 -11.11 -7.57 3.03
C PRO A 180 -11.72 -8.37 4.19
N PRO A 181 -11.08 -9.47 4.68
CA PRO A 181 -11.68 -10.23 5.77
C PRO A 181 -11.80 -9.43 7.08
N ALA A 182 -10.87 -8.50 7.35
CA ALA A 182 -10.95 -7.65 8.54
C ALA A 182 -12.04 -6.58 8.42
N LEU A 183 -12.24 -6.05 7.20
CA LEU A 183 -13.27 -5.06 6.89
C LEU A 183 -14.69 -5.63 6.98
N GLU A 184 -14.87 -6.92 6.71
CA GLU A 184 -16.15 -7.63 6.82
C GLU A 184 -16.53 -7.97 8.26
N ILE A 185 -15.59 -7.88 9.21
CA ILE A 185 -15.84 -8.16 10.62
C ILE A 185 -16.34 -6.88 11.31
N PRO A 186 -17.61 -6.80 11.73
CA PRO A 186 -18.15 -5.58 12.32
C PRO A 186 -17.63 -5.34 13.76
N ASN A 187 -17.42 -6.38 14.53
CA ASN A 187 -17.02 -6.32 15.93
C ASN A 187 -15.50 -6.10 16.09
N GLU A 188 -15.11 -5.11 16.90
CA GLU A 188 -13.68 -4.80 17.13
C GLU A 188 -12.92 -5.95 17.83
N SER A 189 -13.54 -6.64 18.76
CA SER A 189 -12.93 -7.78 19.46
C SER A 189 -12.59 -8.92 18.49
N ASP A 190 -13.54 -9.26 17.61
CA ASP A 190 -13.38 -10.33 16.63
C ASP A 190 -12.35 -9.95 15.56
N ARG A 191 -12.32 -8.66 15.17
CA ARG A 191 -11.30 -8.14 14.26
C ARG A 191 -9.91 -8.17 14.88
N ASN A 192 -9.79 -7.86 16.19
CA ASN A 192 -8.53 -7.99 16.92
C ASN A 192 -8.04 -9.44 16.99
N LEU A 193 -8.96 -10.40 17.16
CA LEU A 193 -8.64 -11.83 17.09
C LEU A 193 -8.14 -12.23 15.71
N TRP A 194 -8.83 -11.77 14.65
CA TRP A 194 -8.44 -12.02 13.28
C TRP A 194 -7.03 -11.45 12.97
N MET A 195 -6.75 -10.21 13.39
CA MET A 195 -5.41 -9.60 13.21
C MET A 195 -4.31 -10.39 13.93
N GLY A 196 -4.59 -10.89 15.13
CA GLY A 196 -3.66 -11.78 15.85
C GLY A 196 -3.35 -13.05 15.09
N ALA A 197 -4.38 -13.72 14.57
CA ALA A 197 -4.22 -14.92 13.73
C ALA A 197 -3.48 -14.61 12.41
N TYR A 198 -3.76 -13.45 11.80
CA TYR A 198 -3.06 -13.01 10.60
C TYR A 198 -1.55 -12.83 10.85
N VAL A 199 -1.17 -12.12 11.93
CA VAL A 199 0.24 -11.90 12.30
C VAL A 199 0.93 -13.23 12.57
N GLN A 200 0.29 -14.13 13.31
CA GLN A 200 0.83 -15.46 13.60
C GLN A 200 1.05 -16.25 12.31
N THR A 201 0.06 -16.31 11.43
CA THR A 201 0.15 -17.02 10.15
C THR A 201 1.24 -16.44 9.25
N TYR A 202 1.34 -15.10 9.18
CA TYR A 202 2.39 -14.41 8.42
C TYR A 202 3.78 -14.76 8.94
N LEU A 203 3.97 -14.70 10.27
CA LEU A 203 5.24 -15.03 10.89
C LEU A 203 5.64 -16.49 10.68
N GLU A 204 4.71 -17.42 10.80
CA GLU A 204 4.99 -18.85 10.72
C GLU A 204 5.19 -19.34 9.27
N ARG A 205 4.44 -18.81 8.33
CA ARG A 205 4.42 -19.34 6.95
C ARG A 205 5.28 -18.51 5.98
N ASP A 206 5.05 -17.22 5.90
CA ASP A 206 5.63 -16.42 4.83
C ASP A 206 7.08 -16.07 5.08
N LEU A 207 7.42 -15.74 6.31
CA LEU A 207 8.79 -15.41 6.66
C LEU A 207 9.74 -16.61 6.55
N ARG A 208 9.28 -17.81 6.91
CA ARG A 208 10.06 -19.02 6.71
C ARG A 208 10.36 -19.33 5.25
N GLN A 209 9.44 -18.92 4.34
CA GLN A 209 9.65 -19.10 2.89
C GLN A 209 10.60 -18.06 2.29
N LEU A 210 10.64 -16.84 2.85
CA LEU A 210 11.45 -15.75 2.32
C LEU A 210 12.91 -15.78 2.77
N SER A 211 13.17 -16.28 3.96
CA SER A 211 14.52 -16.28 4.56
C SER A 211 14.57 -17.16 5.80
N GLU A 212 15.77 -17.60 6.16
CA GLU A 212 16.06 -18.16 7.47
C GLU A 212 15.93 -17.08 8.55
N VAL A 213 14.73 -16.86 9.07
CA VAL A 213 14.51 -16.06 10.28
C VAL A 213 14.97 -16.90 11.45
N SER A 214 16.07 -16.50 12.07
CA SER A 214 16.70 -17.24 13.16
C SER A 214 15.83 -17.26 14.44
N SER A 215 14.99 -16.25 14.63
CA SER A 215 14.12 -16.11 15.81
C SER A 215 12.82 -15.38 15.45
N LEU A 216 11.70 -16.10 15.48
CA LEU A 216 10.36 -15.50 15.29
C LEU A 216 10.00 -14.50 16.39
N PRO A 217 10.29 -14.76 17.70
CA PRO A 217 10.03 -13.76 18.76
C PRO A 217 10.78 -12.43 18.53
N ASP A 218 12.03 -12.49 18.07
CA ASP A 218 12.82 -11.32 17.77
C ASP A 218 12.24 -10.51 16.59
N PHE A 219 11.78 -11.23 15.56
CA PHE A 219 11.12 -10.60 14.43
C PHE A 219 9.81 -9.93 14.85
N GLN A 220 8.99 -10.61 15.65
CA GLN A 220 7.74 -10.05 16.18
C GLN A 220 8.00 -8.80 17.04
N ARG A 221 9.03 -8.84 17.90
CA ARG A 221 9.44 -7.68 18.69
C ARG A 221 9.83 -6.50 17.79
N LEU A 222 10.59 -6.74 16.71
CA LEU A 222 10.89 -5.71 15.73
C LEU A 222 9.63 -5.14 15.07
N MET A 223 8.67 -5.98 14.68
CA MET A 223 7.41 -5.51 14.10
C MET A 223 6.68 -4.56 15.05
N VAL A 224 6.56 -4.91 16.33
CA VAL A 224 5.92 -4.08 17.34
C VAL A 224 6.64 -2.74 17.49
N MET A 225 7.97 -2.76 17.62
CA MET A 225 8.78 -1.54 17.77
C MET A 225 8.74 -0.67 16.51
N ALA A 226 8.69 -1.27 15.34
CA ALA A 226 8.55 -0.56 14.07
C ALA A 226 7.15 0.07 13.91
N ALA A 227 6.08 -0.63 14.36
CA ALA A 227 4.72 -0.10 14.30
C ALA A 227 4.55 1.17 15.15
N GLN A 228 5.16 1.21 16.32
CA GLN A 228 5.14 2.40 17.18
C GLN A 228 5.93 3.60 16.60
N ARG A 229 6.66 3.39 15.49
CA ARG A 229 7.44 4.42 14.79
C ARG A 229 6.86 4.80 13.42
N THR A 230 5.62 4.41 13.17
CA THR A 230 4.96 4.78 11.92
C THR A 230 4.95 6.30 11.71
N GLY A 231 5.10 6.76 10.48
CA GLY A 231 5.18 8.18 10.11
C GLY A 231 6.50 8.87 10.47
N ARG A 232 7.36 8.26 11.30
CA ARG A 232 8.61 8.86 11.79
C ARG A 232 9.80 8.50 10.91
N LEU A 233 10.85 9.33 10.99
CA LEU A 233 12.15 9.02 10.39
C LEU A 233 12.71 7.72 10.97
N LEU A 234 13.12 6.80 10.11
CA LEU A 234 13.62 5.48 10.49
C LEU A 234 15.06 5.54 10.99
N ASN A 235 15.25 5.69 12.30
CA ASN A 235 16.55 5.47 12.94
C ASN A 235 16.75 3.97 13.20
N GLN A 236 17.47 3.28 12.29
CA GLN A 236 17.69 1.83 12.42
C GLN A 236 18.53 1.45 13.64
N ALA A 237 19.48 2.30 14.08
CA ALA A 237 20.30 2.03 15.26
C ALA A 237 19.47 2.08 16.55
N GLU A 238 18.59 3.06 16.65
CA GLU A 238 17.65 3.19 17.77
C GLU A 238 16.66 2.02 17.79
N LEU A 239 16.06 1.71 16.62
CA LEU A 239 15.13 0.57 16.49
C LEU A 239 15.81 -0.76 16.85
N ALA A 240 17.06 -0.97 16.47
CA ALA A 240 17.84 -2.17 16.81
C ALA A 240 18.02 -2.30 18.32
N ARG A 241 18.42 -1.20 19.00
CA ARG A 241 18.59 -1.17 20.44
C ARG A 241 17.28 -1.49 21.17
N ASP A 242 16.17 -0.82 20.76
CA ASP A 242 14.88 -0.98 21.44
C ASP A 242 14.26 -2.37 21.20
N ALA A 243 14.53 -2.97 20.03
CA ALA A 243 14.17 -4.34 19.73
C ALA A 243 15.14 -5.38 20.30
N SER A 244 16.23 -4.95 20.99
CA SER A 244 17.30 -5.83 21.48
C SER A 244 17.91 -6.70 20.38
N LEU A 245 18.18 -6.12 19.21
CA LEU A 245 18.73 -6.76 18.02
C LEU A 245 20.03 -6.12 17.57
N SER A 246 20.85 -6.87 16.82
CA SER A 246 21.97 -6.28 16.10
C SER A 246 21.48 -5.42 14.92
N GLN A 247 22.25 -4.39 14.53
CA GLN A 247 21.91 -3.57 13.37
C GLN A 247 21.80 -4.38 12.07
N PRO A 248 22.70 -5.35 11.77
CA PRO A 248 22.54 -6.20 10.58
C PRO A 248 21.25 -7.03 10.59
N THR A 249 20.86 -7.58 11.75
CA THR A 249 19.61 -8.32 11.90
C THR A 249 18.40 -7.41 11.69
N THR A 250 18.41 -6.23 12.29
CA THR A 250 17.35 -5.22 12.11
C THR A 250 17.21 -4.82 10.64
N HIS A 251 18.33 -4.55 9.97
CA HIS A 251 18.32 -4.22 8.54
C HIS A 251 17.71 -5.33 7.69
N ARG A 252 18.14 -6.58 7.93
CA ARG A 252 17.61 -7.76 7.25
C ARG A 252 16.10 -7.91 7.48
N TYR A 253 15.63 -7.78 8.70
CA TYR A 253 14.22 -7.95 9.04
C TYR A 253 13.34 -6.82 8.46
N LEU A 254 13.81 -5.58 8.44
CA LEU A 254 13.13 -4.49 7.75
C LEU A 254 13.03 -4.74 6.24
N ASN A 255 14.08 -5.28 5.62
CA ASN A 255 14.05 -5.64 4.20
C ASN A 255 13.05 -6.78 3.94
N LEU A 256 12.90 -7.74 4.85
CA LEU A 256 11.90 -8.81 4.73
C LEU A 256 10.46 -8.27 4.83
N LEU A 257 10.20 -7.34 5.77
CA LEU A 257 8.88 -6.69 5.87
C LEU A 257 8.52 -5.91 4.61
N GLU A 258 9.50 -5.23 4.00
CA GLU A 258 9.30 -4.51 2.76
C GLU A 258 9.12 -5.46 1.56
N ALA A 259 9.92 -6.52 1.49
CA ALA A 259 9.78 -7.58 0.49
C ALA A 259 8.45 -8.34 0.61
N GLY A 260 7.96 -8.53 1.83
CA GLY A 260 6.63 -9.10 2.11
C GLY A 260 5.47 -8.16 1.86
N CYS A 261 5.73 -6.97 1.34
CA CYS A 261 4.71 -5.94 1.09
C CYS A 261 3.92 -5.52 2.36
N ILE A 262 4.53 -5.63 3.55
CA ILE A 262 3.90 -5.31 4.84
C ILE A 262 4.15 -3.86 5.24
N MET A 263 5.34 -3.35 4.95
CA MET A 263 5.72 -1.97 5.18
C MET A 263 6.38 -1.34 3.95
N THR A 264 6.56 -0.05 3.99
CA THR A 264 7.32 0.71 2.99
C THR A 264 8.16 1.78 3.65
N ARG A 265 9.29 2.08 3.04
CA ARG A 265 10.17 3.20 3.39
C ARG A 265 9.89 4.34 2.42
N LEU A 266 9.11 5.31 2.87
CA LEU A 266 8.85 6.53 2.08
C LEU A 266 10.14 7.36 2.04
N ARG A 267 10.58 7.66 0.82
CA ARG A 267 11.82 8.40 0.59
C ARG A 267 11.59 9.91 0.64
N PRO A 268 12.58 10.70 1.09
CA PRO A 268 12.47 12.15 1.05
C PRO A 268 12.54 12.67 -0.39
N PHE A 269 11.76 13.71 -0.66
CA PHE A 269 11.90 14.51 -1.87
C PHE A 269 13.23 15.28 -1.83
N THR A 270 13.95 15.26 -2.94
CA THR A 270 15.20 16.03 -3.12
C THR A 270 15.40 16.27 -4.60
N SER A 271 15.99 17.43 -4.92
CA SER A 271 16.35 17.79 -6.29
C SER A 271 17.43 16.87 -6.91
N ASN A 272 18.09 16.06 -6.11
CA ASN A 272 19.09 15.08 -6.56
C ASN A 272 18.63 13.65 -6.17
N PRO A 273 18.23 12.80 -7.15
CA PRO A 273 17.77 11.44 -6.88
C PRO A 273 18.77 10.56 -6.11
N THR A 274 20.07 10.71 -6.37
CA THR A 274 21.13 9.98 -5.65
C THR A 274 21.12 10.32 -4.17
N THR A 275 20.89 11.60 -3.82
CA THR A 275 20.78 12.03 -2.43
C THR A 275 19.55 11.46 -1.73
N ALA A 276 18.45 11.23 -2.46
CA ALA A 276 17.25 10.60 -1.89
C ALA A 276 17.50 9.16 -1.42
N LEU A 277 18.41 8.44 -2.09
CA LEU A 277 18.73 7.05 -1.75
C LEU A 277 19.48 6.90 -0.43
N ILE A 278 20.26 7.92 -0.04
CA ILE A 278 21.10 7.89 1.17
C ILE A 278 20.50 8.62 2.36
N LYS A 279 19.44 9.41 2.17
CA LYS A 279 18.75 10.10 3.26
C LYS A 279 17.81 9.15 4.01
N THR A 280 17.64 9.41 5.30
CA THR A 280 16.77 8.63 6.19
C THR A 280 15.32 8.66 5.70
N PRO A 281 14.69 7.53 5.42
CA PRO A 281 13.29 7.46 5.02
C PRO A 281 12.35 7.60 6.23
N ARG A 282 11.05 7.86 5.98
CA ARG A 282 9.98 7.63 6.94
C ARG A 282 9.44 6.21 6.78
N LEU A 283 9.01 5.60 7.88
CA LEU A 283 8.44 4.25 7.88
C LEU A 283 6.92 4.34 7.88
N TYR A 284 6.27 3.62 6.95
CA TYR A 284 4.81 3.43 6.94
C TYR A 284 4.46 1.96 6.78
N TRP A 285 3.40 1.54 7.44
CA TRP A 285 2.78 0.24 7.21
C TRP A 285 1.83 0.32 6.02
N ARG A 286 1.74 -0.77 5.26
CA ARG A 286 0.84 -0.79 4.11
C ARG A 286 -0.62 -0.99 4.48
N ASP A 287 -0.85 -1.49 5.69
CA ASP A 287 -2.18 -1.61 6.30
C ASP A 287 -2.19 -0.92 7.66
N CYS A 288 -3.08 0.06 7.83
CA CYS A 288 -3.17 0.83 9.06
C CYS A 288 -3.75 0.01 10.22
N GLY A 289 -4.63 -0.96 9.96
CA GLY A 289 -5.19 -1.86 10.96
C GLY A 289 -4.12 -2.80 11.53
N LEU A 290 -3.26 -3.33 10.67
CA LEU A 290 -2.12 -4.13 11.12
C LEU A 290 -1.15 -3.28 11.97
N ALA A 291 -0.86 -2.05 11.53
CA ALA A 291 0.01 -1.13 12.26
C ALA A 291 -0.55 -0.82 13.67
N SER A 292 -1.83 -0.46 13.76
CA SER A 292 -2.50 -0.15 15.03
C SER A 292 -2.53 -1.36 15.95
N TRP A 293 -2.84 -2.54 15.39
CA TRP A 293 -2.85 -3.78 16.15
C TRP A 293 -1.48 -4.12 16.76
N LEU A 294 -0.41 -4.04 15.97
CA LEU A 294 0.96 -4.25 16.42
C LEU A 294 1.39 -3.23 17.50
N ALA A 295 0.96 -1.97 17.34
CA ALA A 295 1.25 -0.91 18.31
C ALA A 295 0.41 -0.99 19.60
N GLY A 296 -0.52 -1.94 19.71
CA GLY A 296 -1.38 -2.11 20.88
C GLY A 296 -2.58 -1.16 20.94
N ILE A 297 -2.92 -0.46 19.85
CA ILE A 297 -4.09 0.40 19.77
C ILE A 297 -5.30 -0.47 19.47
N ARG A 298 -6.31 -0.49 20.38
CA ARG A 298 -7.43 -1.42 20.32
C ARG A 298 -8.80 -0.74 20.27
N SER A 299 -8.87 0.57 20.47
CA SER A 299 -10.13 1.33 20.40
C SER A 299 -9.91 2.72 19.80
N SER A 300 -11.00 3.32 19.30
CA SER A 300 -11.00 4.67 18.76
C SER A 300 -10.58 5.71 19.80
N ASP A 301 -11.03 5.55 21.04
CA ASP A 301 -10.64 6.43 22.14
C ASP A 301 -9.14 6.34 22.45
N ALA A 302 -8.59 5.11 22.44
CA ALA A 302 -7.17 4.91 22.62
C ALA A 302 -6.34 5.56 21.48
N ALA A 303 -6.85 5.55 20.23
CA ALA A 303 -6.18 6.18 19.10
C ALA A 303 -6.16 7.71 19.22
N THR A 304 -7.28 8.32 19.59
CA THR A 304 -7.43 9.78 19.68
C THR A 304 -6.76 10.39 20.90
N ALA A 305 -6.72 9.67 22.02
CA ALA A 305 -6.10 10.12 23.27
C ALA A 305 -4.56 10.12 23.23
N ARG A 306 -3.94 9.55 22.20
CA ARG A 306 -2.47 9.49 22.10
C ARG A 306 -1.88 10.87 21.81
N MET A 307 -0.75 11.17 22.44
CA MET A 307 0.04 12.37 22.13
C MET A 307 0.57 12.38 20.68
N ASP A 308 0.72 11.22 20.06
CA ASP A 308 1.18 11.04 18.69
C ASP A 308 0.05 10.73 17.69
N ALA A 309 -1.20 11.10 18.01
CA ALA A 309 -2.38 10.87 17.16
C ALA A 309 -2.23 11.41 15.72
N GLY A 310 -1.43 12.47 15.52
CA GLY A 310 -1.10 13.00 14.19
C GLY A 310 -0.45 11.96 13.28
N PHE A 311 0.55 11.20 13.77
CA PHE A 311 1.19 10.15 12.97
C PHE A 311 0.24 8.99 12.64
N TRP A 312 -0.75 8.73 13.51
CA TRP A 312 -1.75 7.69 13.27
C TRP A 312 -2.80 8.15 12.25
N LEU A 313 -3.16 9.41 12.26
CA LEU A 313 -3.94 10.01 11.16
C LEU A 313 -3.16 9.93 9.84
N GLU A 314 -1.88 10.36 9.81
CA GLU A 314 -1.03 10.23 8.63
C GLU A 314 -0.97 8.78 8.12
N GLN A 315 -0.78 7.79 9.03
CA GLN A 315 -0.79 6.37 8.69
C GLN A 315 -2.12 5.92 8.07
N THR A 316 -3.25 6.44 8.58
CA THR A 316 -4.57 6.11 8.03
C THR A 316 -4.75 6.70 6.64
N LEU A 317 -4.42 7.97 6.45
CA LEU A 317 -4.54 8.64 5.15
C LEU A 317 -3.52 8.11 4.14
N PHE A 318 -2.35 7.66 4.60
CA PHE A 318 -1.34 7.02 3.75
C PHE A 318 -1.92 5.82 2.98
N GLN A 319 -2.92 5.11 3.52
CA GLN A 319 -3.57 4.00 2.82
C GLN A 319 -4.27 4.44 1.52
N THR A 320 -4.88 5.62 1.51
CA THR A 320 -5.44 6.22 0.29
C THR A 320 -4.34 6.73 -0.65
N LEU A 321 -3.29 7.35 -0.10
CA LEU A 321 -2.16 7.86 -0.89
C LEU A 321 -1.39 6.73 -1.59
N GLN A 322 -1.14 5.61 -0.90
CA GLN A 322 -0.49 4.45 -1.53
C GLN A 322 -1.36 3.81 -2.62
N THR A 323 -2.69 3.80 -2.45
CA THR A 323 -3.61 3.35 -3.50
C THR A 323 -3.50 4.25 -4.72
N TRP A 324 -3.53 5.58 -4.52
CA TRP A 324 -3.32 6.55 -5.60
C TRP A 324 -2.00 6.30 -6.36
N GLN A 325 -0.90 6.07 -5.66
CA GLN A 325 0.39 5.75 -6.29
C GLN A 325 0.33 4.42 -7.05
N ALA A 326 -0.28 3.38 -6.46
CA ALA A 326 -0.33 2.05 -7.05
C ALA A 326 -1.16 1.98 -8.34
N LEU A 327 -2.14 2.87 -8.51
CA LEU A 327 -2.95 2.94 -9.73
C LEU A 327 -2.14 3.36 -10.96
N ASP A 328 -1.05 4.11 -10.81
CA ASP A 328 -0.14 4.44 -11.91
C ASP A 328 1.30 4.61 -11.40
N PRO A 329 2.00 3.51 -11.09
CA PRO A 329 3.31 3.57 -10.46
C PRO A 329 4.43 4.07 -11.39
N GLN A 330 4.16 4.24 -12.68
CA GLN A 330 5.11 4.79 -13.65
C GLN A 330 5.10 6.32 -13.68
N SER A 331 3.94 6.94 -13.46
CA SER A 331 3.79 8.39 -13.49
C SER A 331 3.61 9.02 -12.10
N ARG A 332 3.27 8.23 -11.07
CA ARG A 332 2.95 8.71 -9.71
C ARG A 332 3.97 8.24 -8.70
N CYS A 333 4.53 9.19 -7.94
CA CYS A 333 5.41 8.90 -6.81
C CYS A 333 4.94 9.62 -5.55
N LEU A 334 5.26 9.03 -4.40
CA LEU A 334 5.06 9.63 -3.08
C LEU A 334 6.40 9.90 -2.43
N HIS A 335 6.51 11.07 -1.82
CA HIS A 335 7.66 11.49 -1.03
C HIS A 335 7.20 12.23 0.22
N PHE A 336 8.12 12.50 1.15
CA PHE A 336 8.00 13.55 2.15
C PHE A 336 9.14 14.55 1.95
N TRP A 337 9.08 15.69 2.60
CA TRP A 337 10.19 16.62 2.57
C TRP A 337 10.55 17.08 3.97
N ARG A 338 11.84 17.23 4.22
CA ARG A 338 12.37 17.84 5.44
C ARG A 338 13.68 18.52 5.16
N ASP A 339 13.83 19.74 5.68
CA ASP A 339 15.08 20.49 5.61
C ASP A 339 15.96 20.29 6.86
N ARG A 340 17.12 20.94 6.87
CA ARG A 340 18.07 20.88 7.99
C ARG A 340 17.58 21.60 9.24
N SER A 341 16.69 22.56 9.13
CA SER A 341 16.10 23.30 10.25
C SER A 341 14.92 22.57 10.90
N GLY A 342 14.52 21.41 10.33
CA GLY A 342 13.42 20.60 10.84
C GLY A 342 12.06 20.94 10.27
N ARG A 343 11.96 21.92 9.33
CA ARG A 343 10.70 22.18 8.61
C ARG A 343 10.40 21.00 7.69
N GLU A 344 9.16 20.59 7.64
CA GLU A 344 8.76 19.38 6.92
C GLU A 344 7.45 19.56 6.16
N VAL A 345 7.22 18.69 5.18
CA VAL A 345 5.96 18.46 4.50
C VAL A 345 5.69 16.97 4.57
N ASP A 346 4.51 16.59 5.04
CA ASP A 346 4.18 15.20 5.35
C ASP A 346 4.17 14.32 4.11
N PHE A 347 3.53 14.79 3.03
CA PHE A 347 3.55 14.09 1.75
C PHE A 347 3.73 15.04 0.57
N ILE A 348 4.48 14.59 -0.41
CA ILE A 348 4.58 15.20 -1.73
C ILE A 348 4.11 14.16 -2.73
N LEU A 349 3.04 14.50 -3.44
CA LEU A 349 2.56 13.76 -4.59
C LEU A 349 3.32 14.26 -5.81
N GLU A 350 3.92 13.35 -6.54
CA GLU A 350 4.56 13.65 -7.83
C GLU A 350 3.77 12.96 -8.95
N LYS A 351 3.47 13.71 -10.00
CA LYS A 351 2.87 13.21 -11.24
C LYS A 351 3.47 13.94 -12.41
N GLU A 352 4.16 13.21 -13.30
CA GLU A 352 4.75 13.75 -14.54
C GLU A 352 5.66 14.98 -14.29
N GLY A 353 6.47 14.95 -13.25
CA GLY A 353 7.38 16.04 -12.88
C GLY A 353 6.70 17.28 -12.29
N ARG A 354 5.40 17.20 -11.99
CA ARG A 354 4.65 18.20 -11.22
C ARG A 354 4.40 17.68 -9.81
N PHE A 355 4.27 18.59 -8.85
CA PHE A 355 4.19 18.25 -7.43
C PHE A 355 3.00 18.92 -6.76
N VAL A 356 2.39 18.18 -5.84
CA VAL A 356 1.41 18.69 -4.89
C VAL A 356 1.93 18.38 -3.49
N ALA A 357 2.03 19.41 -2.63
CA ALA A 357 2.50 19.27 -1.27
C ALA A 357 1.31 19.18 -0.31
N LEU A 358 1.31 18.16 0.56
CA LEU A 358 0.26 17.91 1.54
C LEU A 358 0.82 17.96 2.96
N GLU A 359 0.18 18.77 3.79
CA GLU A 359 0.37 18.81 5.24
C GLU A 359 -0.87 18.24 5.90
N ILE A 360 -0.76 17.44 6.97
CA ILE A 360 -1.89 16.77 7.62
C ILE A 360 -2.07 17.30 9.04
N LYS A 361 -3.31 17.69 9.37
CA LYS A 361 -3.69 18.20 10.70
C LYS A 361 -4.93 17.48 11.23
N THR A 362 -4.87 17.07 12.48
CA THR A 362 -6.04 16.52 13.19
C THR A 362 -7.07 17.60 13.55
N SER A 363 -6.63 18.85 13.66
CA SER A 363 -7.48 19.99 14.03
C SER A 363 -8.63 20.20 13.04
N LYS A 364 -9.78 20.62 13.57
CA LYS A 364 -10.94 21.09 12.77
C LYS A 364 -10.77 22.54 12.27
N GLN A 365 -9.76 23.24 12.74
CA GLN A 365 -9.43 24.61 12.32
C GLN A 365 -7.96 24.67 11.91
N VAL A 366 -7.71 25.39 10.82
CA VAL A 366 -6.38 25.63 10.28
C VAL A 366 -6.22 27.08 9.88
N ASN A 367 -4.98 27.53 9.90
CA ASN A 367 -4.61 28.91 9.59
C ASN A 367 -3.36 28.92 8.65
N PRO A 368 -2.97 30.05 8.07
CA PRO A 368 -1.85 30.12 7.11
C PRO A 368 -0.50 29.62 7.64
N SER A 369 -0.27 29.62 8.97
CA SER A 369 0.98 29.10 9.55
C SER A 369 1.08 27.57 9.46
N ASP A 370 -0.04 26.87 9.31
CA ASP A 370 -0.07 25.41 9.12
C ASP A 370 0.52 24.98 7.77
N ALA A 371 0.63 25.90 6.80
CA ALA A 371 1.30 25.69 5.51
C ALA A 371 2.77 26.15 5.49
N SER A 372 3.37 26.42 6.65
CA SER A 372 4.77 26.93 6.73
C SER A 372 5.80 25.99 6.11
N GLY A 373 5.62 24.66 6.25
CA GLY A 373 6.45 23.64 5.61
C GLY A 373 6.33 23.70 4.08
N ILE A 374 5.11 23.84 3.56
CA ILE A 374 4.84 23.97 2.11
C ILE A 374 5.50 25.21 1.54
N LYS A 375 5.38 26.36 2.25
CA LYS A 375 6.03 27.61 1.87
C LYS A 375 7.55 27.43 1.80
N ALA A 376 8.15 26.80 2.82
CA ALA A 376 9.58 26.55 2.88
C ALA A 376 10.04 25.61 1.74
N LEU A 377 9.29 24.56 1.42
CA LEU A 377 9.54 23.71 0.27
C LEU A 377 9.55 24.53 -1.02
N ARG A 378 8.55 25.37 -1.26
CA ARG A 378 8.40 26.23 -2.45
C ARG A 378 9.61 27.15 -2.63
N GLU A 379 10.17 27.69 -1.53
CA GLU A 379 11.38 28.53 -1.55
C GLU A 379 12.63 27.76 -1.97
N THR A 380 12.72 26.47 -1.65
CA THR A 380 13.89 25.62 -1.97
C THR A 380 13.87 25.04 -3.38
N MET A 381 12.71 25.01 -4.05
CA MET A 381 12.58 24.43 -5.37
C MET A 381 13.19 25.34 -6.45
N LYS A 382 14.09 24.77 -7.29
CA LYS A 382 14.67 25.48 -8.45
C LYS A 382 13.61 25.88 -9.46
N ASN A 383 12.70 24.96 -9.78
CA ASN A 383 11.54 25.22 -10.63
C ASN A 383 10.29 25.36 -9.75
N LYS A 384 9.99 26.60 -9.34
CA LYS A 384 8.83 26.88 -8.48
C LYS A 384 7.49 26.54 -9.14
N LYS A 385 7.43 26.56 -10.48
CA LYS A 385 6.22 26.23 -11.25
C LYS A 385 5.90 24.74 -11.21
N ALA A 386 6.87 23.88 -10.86
CA ALA A 386 6.64 22.45 -10.72
C ALA A 386 5.81 22.12 -9.46
N LEU A 387 5.85 22.93 -8.40
CA LEU A 387 4.91 22.84 -7.28
C LEU A 387 3.60 23.51 -7.68
N VAL A 388 2.67 22.72 -8.19
CA VAL A 388 1.39 23.19 -8.73
C VAL A 388 0.50 23.72 -7.61
N ARG A 389 0.50 23.02 -6.44
CA ARG A 389 -0.43 23.33 -5.34
C ARG A 389 0.13 22.88 -4.00
N GLY A 390 -0.19 23.65 -2.96
CA GLY A 390 -0.04 23.22 -1.57
C GLY A 390 -1.42 23.04 -0.94
N ALA A 391 -1.56 22.04 -0.09
CA ALA A 391 -2.80 21.82 0.64
C ALA A 391 -2.55 21.34 2.07
N VAL A 392 -3.25 21.93 3.03
CA VAL A 392 -3.36 21.44 4.39
C VAL A 392 -4.63 20.58 4.48
N LEU A 393 -4.47 19.28 4.63
CA LEU A 393 -5.55 18.34 4.87
C LEU A 393 -5.95 18.42 6.34
N TYR A 394 -7.20 18.77 6.64
CA TYR A 394 -7.64 19.07 8.00
C TYR A 394 -9.00 18.44 8.36
N GLY A 395 -9.31 18.39 9.65
CA GLY A 395 -10.53 17.75 10.18
C GLY A 395 -11.81 18.60 10.11
N GLY A 396 -11.81 19.70 9.35
CA GLY A 396 -13.02 20.50 9.09
C GLY A 396 -13.83 19.94 7.93
N ASN A 397 -14.92 20.65 7.58
CA ASN A 397 -15.88 20.16 6.59
C ASN A 397 -15.94 21.03 5.32
N GLU A 398 -15.17 22.12 5.24
CA GLU A 398 -15.28 23.09 4.14
C GLU A 398 -13.93 23.29 3.44
N PRO A 399 -13.83 23.02 2.13
CA PRO A 399 -12.65 23.37 1.37
C PRO A 399 -12.57 24.89 1.20
N ARG A 400 -11.40 25.47 1.44
CA ARG A 400 -11.19 26.93 1.35
C ARG A 400 -9.77 27.30 0.95
N HIS A 401 -9.58 28.51 0.49
CA HIS A 401 -8.25 29.07 0.34
C HIS A 401 -7.65 29.39 1.71
N LEU A 402 -6.42 28.95 1.93
CA LEU A 402 -5.64 29.26 3.10
C LEU A 402 -4.72 30.47 2.84
N SER A 403 -4.22 30.56 1.62
CA SER A 403 -3.47 31.69 1.07
C SER A 403 -3.72 31.77 -0.45
N HIS A 404 -3.01 32.63 -1.17
CA HIS A 404 -3.07 32.70 -2.63
C HIS A 404 -2.68 31.34 -3.29
N ASP A 405 -1.67 30.65 -2.74
CA ASP A 405 -1.07 29.46 -3.33
C ASP A 405 -1.41 28.16 -2.59
N ASP A 406 -2.06 28.23 -1.44
CA ASP A 406 -2.28 27.08 -0.57
C ASP A 406 -3.76 26.93 -0.19
N LEU A 407 -4.20 25.70 -0.10
CA LEU A 407 -5.58 25.32 0.20
C LEU A 407 -5.69 24.70 1.60
N ALA A 408 -6.86 24.81 2.21
CA ALA A 408 -7.32 23.97 3.31
C ALA A 408 -8.40 23.03 2.78
N LEU A 409 -8.16 21.73 2.86
CA LEU A 409 -9.02 20.70 2.28
C LEU A 409 -9.41 19.67 3.35
N PRO A 410 -10.70 19.37 3.52
CA PRO A 410 -11.14 18.32 4.42
C PRO A 410 -10.55 16.95 4.03
N TRP A 411 -9.99 16.19 5.00
CA TRP A 411 -9.56 14.81 4.76
C TRP A 411 -10.69 13.79 4.96
N GLY A 412 -11.89 14.20 5.39
CA GLY A 412 -12.97 13.29 5.76
C GLY A 412 -13.35 12.27 4.69
N TRP A 413 -13.24 12.61 3.40
CA TRP A 413 -13.51 11.66 2.31
C TRP A 413 -12.48 10.53 2.21
N MET A 414 -11.24 10.74 2.68
CA MET A 414 -10.18 9.72 2.68
C MET A 414 -10.36 8.69 3.78
N ALA A 415 -11.04 9.07 4.86
CA ALA A 415 -11.37 8.21 5.99
C ALA A 415 -12.82 8.53 6.44
N PRO A 416 -13.82 8.31 5.58
CA PRO A 416 -15.19 8.78 5.80
C PRO A 416 -15.88 8.09 6.96
N GLU A 417 -16.93 8.72 7.50
CA GLU A 417 -17.88 8.00 8.34
C GLU A 417 -18.51 6.85 7.56
N ASP A 418 -18.62 5.71 8.22
CA ASP A 418 -19.30 4.54 7.68
C ASP A 418 -20.72 4.51 8.24
N SER A 419 -21.68 4.91 7.40
CA SER A 419 -23.10 4.94 7.75
C SER A 419 -23.74 3.54 7.78
N GLU A 420 -23.03 2.49 7.34
CA GLU A 420 -23.56 1.12 7.29
C GLU A 420 -23.14 0.26 8.50
N GLY A 421 -22.36 0.80 9.44
CA GLY A 421 -21.76 0.09 10.59
C GLY A 421 -22.32 0.50 11.96
N GLY A 422 -23.59 0.95 12.01
CA GLY A 422 -24.31 1.24 13.25
C GLY A 422 -25.21 0.07 13.67
#